data_20629310f5d83130f610411598b02778
#
_entry.id   20629310f5d83130f610411598b02778
#
_cell.length_a   1.000
_cell.length_b   1.000
_cell.length_c   1.000
_cell.angle_alpha   90.00
_cell.angle_beta   90.00
_cell.angle_gamma   90.00
#
_symmetry.space_group_name_H-M   'P 1'
#
loop_
_entity.id
_entity.type
_entity.pdbx_description
1 polymer ?
#
loop_
_entity_poly.entity_id
_entity_poly.type
_entity_poly.pdbx_seq_one_letter_code
_entity_poly.pdbx_strand_id
1 'polypeptide(L)'
;MSEIVAEKLIDIKSVQFSFNKHFTLTSGLKSPVYVDCRKIISFIDERDFIMNEAVEYFKKNNLNFDLVAGGETAGIPYAAIISEKIKKPMLYVRKKSKGFGKNQQIEGSFKEEQRAILIEDLATDGGSKVIFVEAMREAGLAVKDIFVIFYYDIFNFESSVLGKLNVKIHSLCTWKDIISVM
;
A
#
# COMPACT_ATOMS: atom_id res chain seq x y z
N MET A 1 16.68 4.56 -6.97
CA MET A 1 15.32 4.91 -6.49
C MET A 1 14.95 4.07 -5.27
N SER A 2 14.83 2.76 -5.40
CA SER A 2 14.46 1.86 -4.27
C SER A 2 15.42 1.92 -3.09
N GLU A 3 16.73 2.00 -3.35
CA GLU A 3 17.77 2.14 -2.31
C GLU A 3 17.62 3.46 -1.54
N ILE A 4 17.35 4.58 -2.21
CA ILE A 4 17.15 5.88 -1.53
C ILE A 4 15.91 5.83 -0.64
N VAL A 5 14.83 5.18 -1.09
CA VAL A 5 13.64 4.97 -0.26
C VAL A 5 13.99 4.09 0.95
N ALA A 6 14.80 3.03 0.76
CA ALA A 6 15.28 2.17 1.83
C ALA A 6 16.08 2.95 2.89
N GLU A 7 17.05 3.77 2.46
CA GLU A 7 17.82 4.66 3.35
C GLU A 7 16.90 5.55 4.18
N LYS A 8 15.94 6.23 3.54
CA LYS A 8 14.98 7.09 4.26
C LYS A 8 14.13 6.34 5.27
N LEU A 9 13.71 5.12 4.96
CA LEU A 9 12.98 4.26 5.91
C LEU A 9 13.84 3.88 7.12
N ILE A 10 15.14 3.66 6.91
CA ILE A 10 16.10 3.38 7.98
C ILE A 10 16.33 4.64 8.84
N ASP A 11 16.57 5.79 8.22
CA ASP A 11 16.85 7.07 8.89
C ASP A 11 15.75 7.47 9.87
N ILE A 12 14.48 7.35 9.46
CA ILE A 12 13.33 7.61 10.32
C ILE A 12 13.00 6.46 11.28
N LYS A 13 13.87 5.44 11.34
CA LYS A 13 13.70 4.24 12.18
C LYS A 13 12.36 3.53 11.96
N SER A 14 11.89 3.52 10.72
CA SER A 14 10.75 2.70 10.28
C SER A 14 11.11 1.24 10.24
N VAL A 15 12.37 0.90 9.98
CA VAL A 15 12.89 -0.47 10.03
C VAL A 15 13.48 -0.74 11.40
N GLN A 16 13.02 -1.79 12.08
CA GLN A 16 13.44 -2.18 13.41
C GLN A 16 13.95 -3.62 13.39
N PHE A 17 15.06 -3.85 14.07
CA PHE A 17 15.69 -5.16 14.19
C PHE A 17 15.64 -5.63 15.65
N SER A 18 15.36 -6.90 15.86
CA SER A 18 15.41 -7.53 17.19
C SER A 18 15.91 -8.97 17.06
N PHE A 19 17.16 -9.16 17.47
CA PHE A 19 17.83 -10.48 17.42
C PHE A 19 17.44 -11.37 18.60
N ASN A 20 17.06 -10.79 19.74
CA ASN A 20 16.76 -11.54 20.95
C ASN A 20 15.28 -11.87 21.13
N LYS A 21 14.39 -10.99 20.66
CA LYS A 21 12.93 -11.16 20.76
C LYS A 21 12.27 -10.82 19.43
N HIS A 22 11.89 -11.84 18.68
CA HIS A 22 11.27 -11.65 17.39
C HIS A 22 9.92 -10.91 17.50
N PHE A 23 9.66 -10.03 16.54
CA PHE A 23 8.36 -9.40 16.36
C PHE A 23 7.33 -10.44 15.88
N THR A 24 6.08 -10.25 16.26
CA THR A 24 4.96 -11.03 15.68
C THR A 24 4.28 -10.17 14.62
N LEU A 25 4.37 -10.58 13.37
CA LEU A 25 3.70 -9.92 12.25
C LEU A 25 2.19 -10.13 12.31
N THR A 26 1.42 -9.34 11.58
CA THR A 26 -0.05 -9.50 11.48
C THR A 26 -0.48 -10.86 10.92
N SER A 27 0.36 -11.51 10.13
CA SER A 27 0.21 -12.88 9.68
C SER A 27 0.40 -13.95 10.77
N GLY A 28 0.83 -13.55 11.99
CA GLY A 28 1.21 -14.45 13.07
C GLY A 28 2.66 -14.96 13.01
N LEU A 29 3.37 -14.71 11.92
CA LEU A 29 4.77 -15.14 11.77
C LEU A 29 5.70 -14.36 12.70
N LYS A 30 6.74 -15.06 13.19
CA LYS A 30 7.83 -14.44 13.94
C LYS A 30 8.90 -13.92 12.99
N SER A 31 9.27 -12.65 13.15
CA SER A 31 10.28 -12.00 12.33
C SER A 31 11.32 -11.29 13.21
N PRO A 32 12.61 -11.37 12.92
CA PRO A 32 13.62 -10.54 13.56
C PRO A 32 13.54 -9.08 13.11
N VAL A 33 12.71 -8.77 12.12
CA VAL A 33 12.57 -7.45 11.53
C VAL A 33 11.10 -7.02 11.51
N TYR A 34 10.87 -5.75 11.80
CA TYR A 34 9.57 -5.10 11.72
C TYR A 34 9.69 -3.80 10.95
N VAL A 35 8.80 -3.57 9.98
CA VAL A 35 8.72 -2.33 9.22
C VAL A 35 7.43 -1.61 9.55
N ASP A 36 7.54 -0.35 9.96
CA ASP A 36 6.41 0.53 10.29
C ASP A 36 6.40 1.76 9.38
N CYS A 37 5.85 1.61 8.20
CA CYS A 37 5.72 2.69 7.23
C CYS A 37 4.81 3.83 7.72
N ARG A 38 3.94 3.61 8.72
CA ARG A 38 3.06 4.65 9.28
C ARG A 38 3.83 5.80 9.90
N LYS A 39 5.07 5.57 10.32
CA LYS A 39 5.97 6.63 10.81
C LYS A 39 6.22 7.73 9.79
N ILE A 40 6.25 7.40 8.49
CA ILE A 40 6.47 8.35 7.40
C ILE A 40 5.50 9.54 7.48
N ILE A 41 4.29 9.34 7.97
CA ILE A 41 3.25 10.39 8.10
C ILE A 41 3.78 11.61 8.88
N SER A 42 4.63 11.39 9.88
CA SER A 42 5.13 12.43 10.78
C SER A 42 6.42 13.11 10.31
N PHE A 43 7.09 12.57 9.27
CA PHE A 43 8.35 13.10 8.73
C PHE A 43 8.07 13.80 7.40
N ILE A 44 8.02 15.13 7.43
CA ILE A 44 7.51 15.94 6.30
C ILE A 44 8.37 15.74 5.05
N ASP A 45 9.69 15.84 5.17
CA ASP A 45 10.62 15.78 4.03
C ASP A 45 10.65 14.37 3.42
N GLU A 46 10.77 13.34 4.24
CA GLU A 46 10.76 11.95 3.80
C GLU A 46 9.42 11.55 3.20
N ARG A 47 8.34 12.01 3.80
CA ARG A 47 6.98 11.78 3.26
C ARG A 47 6.82 12.43 1.89
N ASP A 48 7.22 13.70 1.74
CA ASP A 48 7.11 14.39 0.47
C ASP A 48 7.97 13.72 -0.60
N PHE A 49 9.21 13.36 -0.26
CA PHE A 49 10.10 12.62 -1.14
C PHE A 49 9.46 11.29 -1.58
N ILE A 50 9.03 10.45 -0.64
CA ILE A 50 8.47 9.12 -0.94
C ILE A 50 7.20 9.22 -1.79
N MET A 51 6.34 10.23 -1.53
CA MET A 51 5.13 10.45 -2.33
C MET A 51 5.45 10.96 -3.73
N ASN A 52 6.50 11.76 -3.92
CA ASN A 52 6.98 12.15 -5.24
C ASN A 52 7.51 10.93 -6.01
N GLU A 53 8.30 10.07 -5.35
CA GLU A 53 8.78 8.82 -5.95
C GLU A 53 7.63 7.88 -6.38
N ALA A 54 6.54 7.85 -5.60
CA ALA A 54 5.34 7.11 -5.97
C ALA A 54 4.72 7.64 -7.27
N VAL A 55 4.60 8.96 -7.39
CA VAL A 55 4.06 9.61 -8.60
C VAL A 55 4.95 9.34 -9.82
N GLU A 56 6.26 9.45 -9.66
CA GLU A 56 7.21 9.14 -10.75
C GLU A 56 7.19 7.64 -11.12
N TYR A 57 7.03 6.77 -10.13
CA TYR A 57 6.85 5.33 -10.38
C TYR A 57 5.62 5.07 -11.24
N PHE A 58 4.48 5.72 -10.96
CA PHE A 58 3.25 5.56 -11.74
C PHE A 58 3.44 5.98 -13.20
N LYS A 59 4.11 7.13 -13.42
CA LYS A 59 4.43 7.63 -14.77
C LYS A 59 5.33 6.67 -15.52
N LYS A 60 6.46 6.28 -14.90
CA LYS A 60 7.47 5.40 -15.51
C LYS A 60 6.91 4.03 -15.90
N ASN A 61 5.98 3.50 -15.11
CA ASN A 61 5.36 2.20 -15.35
C ASN A 61 4.04 2.29 -16.13
N ASN A 62 3.67 3.48 -16.61
CA ASN A 62 2.43 3.74 -17.37
C ASN A 62 1.19 3.18 -16.66
N LEU A 63 1.10 3.35 -15.32
CA LEU A 63 -0.06 2.86 -14.58
C LEU A 63 -1.29 3.69 -14.93
N ASN A 64 -2.33 3.01 -15.41
CA ASN A 64 -3.51 3.65 -15.94
C ASN A 64 -4.73 3.41 -15.05
N PHE A 65 -5.10 4.43 -14.28
CA PHE A 65 -6.22 4.43 -13.37
C PHE A 65 -6.93 5.80 -13.37
N ASP A 66 -8.19 5.83 -12.97
CA ASP A 66 -9.04 7.02 -13.00
C ASP A 66 -9.12 7.66 -11.62
N LEU A 67 -8.96 6.88 -10.54
CA LEU A 67 -9.03 7.34 -9.16
C LEU A 67 -8.07 6.55 -8.25
N VAL A 68 -7.82 7.12 -7.08
CA VAL A 68 -6.95 6.57 -6.03
C VAL A 68 -7.82 6.08 -4.86
N ALA A 69 -7.55 4.87 -4.36
CA ALA A 69 -8.27 4.29 -3.23
C ALA A 69 -7.32 4.02 -2.06
N GLY A 70 -7.57 4.61 -0.90
CA GLY A 70 -6.79 4.34 0.32
C GLY A 70 -7.38 3.21 1.15
N GLY A 71 -6.60 2.19 1.50
CA GLY A 71 -7.04 1.15 2.44
C GLY A 71 -7.02 1.64 3.89
N GLU A 72 -8.08 1.33 4.66
CA GLU A 72 -8.17 1.69 6.09
C GLU A 72 -7.15 0.89 6.91
N THR A 73 -6.28 1.55 7.69
CA THR A 73 -6.22 2.98 8.02
C THR A 73 -5.00 3.62 7.39
N ALA A 74 -3.91 2.89 7.24
CA ALA A 74 -2.59 3.42 6.90
C ALA A 74 -2.50 3.89 5.43
N GLY A 75 -3.26 3.31 4.52
CA GLY A 75 -3.31 3.72 3.12
C GLY A 75 -3.98 5.07 2.88
N ILE A 76 -4.89 5.50 3.77
CA ILE A 76 -5.67 6.73 3.58
C ILE A 76 -4.80 7.98 3.45
N PRO A 77 -3.86 8.29 4.37
CA PRO A 77 -3.04 9.49 4.26
C PRO A 77 -2.16 9.51 3.00
N TYR A 78 -1.62 8.37 2.61
CA TYR A 78 -0.80 8.28 1.39
C TYR A 78 -1.64 8.45 0.13
N ALA A 79 -2.81 7.83 0.08
CA ALA A 79 -3.76 8.02 -1.01
C ALA A 79 -4.17 9.49 -1.16
N ALA A 80 -4.40 10.20 -0.06
CA ALA A 80 -4.76 11.61 -0.07
C ALA A 80 -3.65 12.48 -0.66
N ILE A 81 -2.41 12.28 -0.23
CA ILE A 81 -1.26 13.04 -0.73
C ILE A 81 -1.00 12.73 -2.21
N ILE A 82 -1.03 11.45 -2.59
CA ILE A 82 -0.84 11.03 -3.98
C ILE A 82 -1.94 11.62 -4.87
N SER A 83 -3.21 11.50 -4.47
CA SER A 83 -4.36 12.06 -5.18
C SER A 83 -4.20 13.56 -5.44
N GLU A 84 -3.78 14.32 -4.42
CA GLU A 84 -3.50 15.75 -4.55
C GLU A 84 -2.37 16.03 -5.54
N LYS A 85 -1.26 15.27 -5.48
CA LYS A 85 -0.10 15.47 -6.39
C LYS A 85 -0.44 15.16 -7.85
N ILE A 86 -1.26 14.15 -8.12
CA ILE A 86 -1.61 13.75 -9.49
C ILE A 86 -2.94 14.32 -9.99
N LYS A 87 -3.65 15.07 -9.14
CA LYS A 87 -4.95 15.71 -9.43
C LYS A 87 -6.01 14.71 -9.92
N LYS A 88 -6.09 13.56 -9.25
CA LYS A 88 -7.14 12.55 -9.51
C LYS A 88 -8.07 12.41 -8.30
N PRO A 89 -9.35 12.02 -8.52
CA PRO A 89 -10.28 11.74 -7.44
C PRO A 89 -9.74 10.70 -6.47
N MET A 90 -10.14 10.82 -5.20
CA MET A 90 -9.82 9.86 -4.15
C MET A 90 -11.09 9.29 -3.51
N LEU A 91 -10.99 8.03 -3.11
CA LEU A 91 -11.89 7.39 -2.16
C LEU A 91 -11.08 6.62 -1.11
N TYR A 92 -11.72 6.12 -0.04
CA TYR A 92 -11.07 5.15 0.81
C TYR A 92 -12.00 3.96 1.12
N VAL A 93 -11.37 2.84 1.46
CA VAL A 93 -12.06 1.57 1.68
C VAL A 93 -11.88 1.13 3.13
N ARG A 94 -12.99 0.88 3.81
CA ARG A 94 -13.02 0.44 5.20
C ARG A 94 -12.79 -1.06 5.30
N LYS A 95 -12.20 -1.50 6.41
CA LYS A 95 -12.06 -2.94 6.72
C LYS A 95 -13.40 -3.63 6.99
N LYS A 96 -14.37 -2.88 7.51
CA LYS A 96 -15.70 -3.39 7.85
C LYS A 96 -16.79 -2.47 7.29
N SER A 97 -17.86 -3.10 6.84
CA SER A 97 -19.08 -2.41 6.44
C SER A 97 -19.71 -1.62 7.60
N LYS A 98 -20.34 -0.48 7.29
CA LYS A 98 -21.15 0.28 8.26
C LYS A 98 -22.49 -0.36 8.60
N GLY A 99 -22.89 -1.43 7.92
CA GLY A 99 -24.13 -2.16 8.18
C GLY A 99 -25.37 -1.66 7.45
N PHE A 100 -25.36 -0.46 6.84
CA PHE A 100 -26.52 0.12 6.13
C PHE A 100 -26.12 0.90 4.88
N GLY A 101 -26.82 0.67 3.75
CA GLY A 101 -26.67 1.41 2.48
C GLY A 101 -25.88 0.69 1.38
N LYS A 102 -25.91 1.26 0.16
CA LYS A 102 -25.08 0.80 -0.96
C LYS A 102 -23.59 1.13 -0.69
N ASN A 103 -22.70 0.22 -1.09
CA ASN A 103 -21.25 0.43 -0.99
C ASN A 103 -20.75 0.73 0.43
N GLN A 104 -21.21 -0.04 1.40
CA GLN A 104 -21.05 0.17 2.85
C GLN A 104 -19.59 0.27 3.35
N GLN A 105 -18.61 -0.16 2.52
CA GLN A 105 -17.19 -0.11 2.84
C GLN A 105 -16.45 1.01 2.11
N ILE A 106 -17.08 1.70 1.14
CA ILE A 106 -16.42 2.74 0.35
C ILE A 106 -16.92 4.11 0.75
N GLU A 107 -15.99 5.01 1.01
CA GLU A 107 -16.24 6.41 1.31
C GLU A 107 -15.68 7.28 0.19
N GLY A 108 -16.51 8.12 -0.38
CA GLY A 108 -16.22 8.94 -1.55
C GLY A 108 -17.21 8.71 -2.67
N SER A 109 -16.99 9.36 -3.81
CA SER A 109 -17.86 9.27 -4.98
C SER A 109 -17.09 8.70 -6.17
N PHE A 110 -17.70 7.80 -6.91
CA PHE A 110 -17.13 7.17 -8.09
C PHE A 110 -18.25 6.76 -9.06
N LYS A 111 -17.87 6.38 -10.27
CA LYS A 111 -18.76 5.78 -11.28
C LYS A 111 -18.39 4.31 -11.47
N GLU A 112 -19.37 3.50 -11.80
CA GLU A 112 -19.13 2.11 -12.17
C GLU A 112 -18.10 2.02 -13.31
N GLU A 113 -17.34 0.94 -13.33
CA GLU A 113 -16.27 0.63 -14.28
C GLU A 113 -15.04 1.55 -14.24
N GLN A 114 -15.02 2.59 -13.37
CA GLN A 114 -13.77 3.36 -13.17
C GLN A 114 -12.66 2.47 -12.65
N ARG A 115 -11.45 2.70 -13.19
CA ARG A 115 -10.24 1.98 -12.76
C ARG A 115 -9.70 2.62 -11.49
N ALA A 116 -9.55 1.83 -10.45
CA ALA A 116 -8.99 2.26 -9.17
C ALA A 116 -7.64 1.58 -8.91
N ILE A 117 -6.68 2.35 -8.40
CA ILE A 117 -5.46 1.81 -7.78
C ILE A 117 -5.62 1.82 -6.26
N LEU A 118 -5.39 0.67 -5.62
CA LEU A 118 -5.37 0.61 -4.15
C LEU A 118 -4.01 1.06 -3.63
N ILE A 119 -4.01 2.01 -2.71
CA ILE A 119 -2.81 2.51 -2.02
C ILE A 119 -2.80 1.99 -0.59
N GLU A 120 -1.68 1.42 -0.19
CA GLU A 120 -1.43 0.95 1.17
C GLU A 120 0.00 1.30 1.61
N ASP A 121 0.28 1.13 2.90
CA ASP A 121 1.60 1.43 3.48
C ASP A 121 2.61 0.31 3.17
N LEU A 122 2.24 -0.93 3.45
CA LEU A 122 3.09 -2.09 3.22
C LEU A 122 2.28 -3.36 2.88
N ALA A 123 2.94 -4.33 2.28
CA ALA A 123 2.40 -5.68 2.10
C ALA A 123 3.36 -6.75 2.63
N THR A 124 2.79 -7.75 3.32
CA THR A 124 3.42 -9.02 3.68
C THR A 124 2.85 -10.12 2.79
N ASP A 125 1.88 -10.88 3.28
CA ASP A 125 1.09 -11.90 2.57
C ASP A 125 -0.12 -11.31 1.83
N GLY A 126 -0.49 -10.07 2.14
CA GLY A 126 -1.55 -9.32 1.48
C GLY A 126 -2.97 -9.56 1.98
N GLY A 127 -3.18 -10.27 3.08
CA GLY A 127 -4.50 -10.65 3.56
C GLY A 127 -5.51 -9.49 3.70
N SER A 128 -5.10 -8.32 4.23
CA SER A 128 -5.99 -7.16 4.33
C SER A 128 -6.35 -6.53 2.97
N LYS A 129 -5.46 -6.64 1.97
CA LYS A 129 -5.66 -6.09 0.62
C LYS A 129 -6.77 -6.81 -0.13
N VAL A 130 -6.95 -8.11 0.15
CA VAL A 130 -8.04 -8.91 -0.40
C VAL A 130 -9.38 -8.27 -0.09
N ILE A 131 -9.63 -7.96 1.19
CA ILE A 131 -10.89 -7.34 1.65
C ILE A 131 -11.17 -6.04 0.88
N PHE A 132 -10.15 -5.21 0.68
CA PHE A 132 -10.32 -3.93 -0.01
C PHE A 132 -10.58 -4.11 -1.51
N VAL A 133 -9.84 -5.00 -2.17
CA VAL A 133 -10.03 -5.28 -3.60
C VAL A 133 -11.40 -5.88 -3.86
N GLU A 134 -11.84 -6.83 -3.05
CA GLU A 134 -13.16 -7.44 -3.16
C GLU A 134 -14.27 -6.40 -2.96
N ALA A 135 -14.20 -5.60 -1.91
CA ALA A 135 -15.19 -4.54 -1.65
C ALA A 135 -15.29 -3.52 -2.81
N MET A 136 -14.14 -3.13 -3.40
CA MET A 136 -14.13 -2.22 -4.54
C MET A 136 -14.74 -2.86 -5.79
N ARG A 137 -14.44 -4.14 -6.06
CA ARG A 137 -15.00 -4.87 -7.21
C ARG A 137 -16.49 -5.13 -7.05
N GLU A 138 -16.95 -5.48 -5.86
CA GLU A 138 -18.38 -5.61 -5.54
C GLU A 138 -19.14 -4.30 -5.73
N ALA A 139 -18.47 -3.17 -5.52
CA ALA A 139 -19.04 -1.84 -5.77
C ALA A 139 -19.02 -1.43 -7.26
N GLY A 140 -18.46 -2.26 -8.15
CA GLY A 140 -18.39 -2.00 -9.58
C GLY A 140 -17.12 -1.34 -10.10
N LEU A 141 -16.09 -1.18 -9.24
CA LEU A 141 -14.79 -0.64 -9.66
C LEU A 141 -13.90 -1.69 -10.32
N ALA A 142 -13.15 -1.29 -11.34
CA ALA A 142 -12.11 -2.12 -11.94
C ALA A 142 -10.80 -1.96 -11.17
N VAL A 143 -10.35 -3.00 -10.44
CA VAL A 143 -9.12 -2.98 -9.64
C VAL A 143 -8.16 -4.03 -10.17
N LYS A 144 -7.02 -3.58 -10.69
CA LYS A 144 -5.95 -4.43 -11.23
C LYS A 144 -4.60 -4.20 -10.53
N ASP A 145 -4.43 -3.03 -9.92
CA ASP A 145 -3.16 -2.58 -9.37
C ASP A 145 -3.29 -2.21 -7.89
N ILE A 146 -2.32 -2.67 -7.10
CA ILE A 146 -2.11 -2.30 -5.71
C ILE A 146 -0.73 -1.67 -5.63
N PHE A 147 -0.63 -0.51 -5.01
CA PHE A 147 0.64 0.14 -4.73
C PHE A 147 0.90 0.20 -3.23
N VAL A 148 2.11 -0.17 -2.83
CA VAL A 148 2.59 -0.08 -1.45
C VAL A 148 3.93 0.64 -1.40
N ILE A 149 4.24 1.29 -0.28
CA ILE A 149 5.57 1.89 -0.09
C ILE A 149 6.60 0.79 0.08
N PHE A 150 6.29 -0.21 0.92
CA PHE A 150 7.18 -1.33 1.22
C PHE A 150 6.51 -2.69 0.97
N TYR A 151 7.22 -3.58 0.27
CA TYR A 151 6.80 -4.97 0.08
C TYR A 151 7.86 -5.93 0.62
N TYR A 152 7.47 -6.83 1.51
CA TYR A 152 8.40 -7.80 2.08
C TYR A 152 9.01 -8.72 1.01
N ASP A 153 8.25 -9.11 -0.01
CA ASP A 153 8.67 -9.94 -1.16
C ASP A 153 9.39 -11.23 -0.74
N ILE A 154 8.93 -11.83 0.37
CA ILE A 154 9.46 -13.09 0.91
C ILE A 154 8.49 -14.26 0.74
N PHE A 155 7.28 -13.97 0.28
CA PHE A 155 6.24 -14.97 0.02
C PHE A 155 6.07 -15.16 -1.49
N ASN A 156 5.79 -16.40 -1.90
CA ASN A 156 5.42 -16.65 -3.30
C ASN A 156 4.07 -15.97 -3.60
N PHE A 157 4.12 -14.92 -4.41
CA PHE A 157 2.95 -14.13 -4.76
C PHE A 157 1.87 -14.95 -5.48
N GLU A 158 2.25 -15.83 -6.42
CA GLU A 158 1.31 -16.63 -7.21
C GLU A 158 0.47 -17.57 -6.35
N SER A 159 1.06 -18.11 -5.29
CA SER A 159 0.36 -18.98 -4.32
C SER A 159 -0.36 -18.20 -3.22
N SER A 160 -0.15 -16.89 -3.15
CA SER A 160 -0.78 -16.03 -2.15
C SER A 160 -2.26 -15.78 -2.44
N VAL A 161 -2.99 -15.31 -1.44
CA VAL A 161 -4.41 -14.94 -1.60
C VAL A 161 -4.58 -13.79 -2.60
N LEU A 162 -3.61 -12.86 -2.65
CA LEU A 162 -3.60 -11.76 -3.63
C LEU A 162 -3.36 -12.24 -5.06
N GLY A 163 -2.49 -13.21 -5.27
CA GLY A 163 -2.24 -13.78 -6.59
C GLY A 163 -3.52 -14.36 -7.23
N LYS A 164 -4.39 -14.95 -6.40
CA LYS A 164 -5.69 -15.48 -6.82
C LYS A 164 -6.67 -14.40 -7.29
N LEU A 165 -6.50 -13.15 -6.87
CA LEU A 165 -7.34 -12.03 -7.27
C LEU A 165 -6.97 -11.44 -8.62
N ASN A 166 -5.91 -11.93 -9.28
CA ASN A 166 -5.41 -11.37 -10.54
C ASN A 166 -5.20 -9.84 -10.43
N VAL A 167 -4.44 -9.43 -9.43
CA VAL A 167 -3.97 -8.05 -9.22
C VAL A 167 -2.45 -8.02 -9.25
N LYS A 168 -1.87 -6.87 -9.60
CA LYS A 168 -0.44 -6.65 -9.58
C LYS A 168 -0.06 -5.80 -8.38
N ILE A 169 0.98 -6.21 -7.63
CA ILE A 169 1.58 -5.38 -6.58
C ILE A 169 2.73 -4.58 -7.18
N HIS A 170 2.73 -3.29 -6.87
CA HIS A 170 3.78 -2.33 -7.12
C HIS A 170 4.34 -1.83 -5.80
N SER A 171 5.65 -1.69 -5.69
CA SER A 171 6.30 -1.17 -4.49
C SER A 171 7.45 -0.24 -4.83
N LEU A 172 7.73 0.71 -3.95
CA LEU A 172 8.92 1.54 -4.06
C LEU A 172 10.16 0.85 -3.51
N CYS A 173 9.99 0.06 -2.45
CA CYS A 173 11.07 -0.57 -1.72
C CYS A 173 10.67 -1.98 -1.31
N THR A 174 11.63 -2.90 -1.34
CA THR A 174 11.49 -4.29 -0.90
C THR A 174 12.47 -4.58 0.23
N TRP A 175 12.35 -5.78 0.81
CA TRP A 175 13.33 -6.25 1.79
C TRP A 175 14.75 -6.35 1.22
N LYS A 176 14.89 -6.68 -0.07
CA LYS A 176 16.20 -6.75 -0.75
C LYS A 176 16.88 -5.38 -0.79
N ASP A 177 16.10 -4.32 -1.03
CA ASP A 177 16.63 -2.94 -1.05
C ASP A 177 17.08 -2.49 0.36
N ILE A 178 16.37 -2.89 1.41
CA ILE A 178 16.81 -2.62 2.80
C ILE A 178 18.17 -3.28 3.08
N ILE A 179 18.33 -4.55 2.70
CA ILE A 179 19.59 -5.28 2.92
C ILE A 179 20.74 -4.66 2.12
N SER A 180 20.49 -4.15 0.91
CA SER A 180 21.53 -3.60 0.04
C SER A 180 22.16 -2.30 0.56
N VAL A 181 21.46 -1.58 1.45
CA VAL A 181 21.92 -0.28 2.00
C VAL A 181 22.35 -0.38 3.47
N MET A 182 22.34 -1.57 4.06
CA MET A 182 22.82 -1.85 5.42
C MET A 182 24.29 -2.22 5.43
#